data_1d89f84cf3d26d17b9071c66ac1287ff
#
_entry.id   1d89f84cf3d26d17b9071c66ac1287ff
#
_cell.length_a   1.000
_cell.length_b   1.000
_cell.length_c   1.000
_cell.angle_alpha   90.00
_cell.angle_beta   90.00
_cell.angle_gamma   90.00
#
_symmetry.space_group_name_H-M   'P 1'
#
loop_
_entity.id
_entity.type
_entity.pdbx_description
1 polymer ?
#
loop_
_entity_poly.entity_id
_entity_poly.type
_entity_poly.pdbx_seq_one_letter_code
_entity_poly.pdbx_strand_id
1 'polypeptide(L)'
;MSEDNSLEQDIGKLSYLLNQIKEPIVCVKCSDEFMTGQTDAKSLQDYSRIDVGFTERGIQLWCQSHQINICHINFNGQKPEVDFRCLEKKEIK
;
A
#
# COMPACT_ATOMS: atom_id res chain seq x y z
N MET A 1 15.39 21.73 26.56
CA MET A 1 16.18 20.50 26.48
C MET A 1 15.92 19.77 25.19
N SER A 2 16.95 19.49 24.47
CA SER A 2 16.81 18.87 23.15
C SER A 2 16.27 17.44 23.18
N GLU A 3 16.35 16.77 24.34
CA GLU A 3 15.88 15.41 24.49
C GLU A 3 14.38 15.25 24.25
N ASP A 4 13.59 16.19 24.78
CA ASP A 4 12.13 16.11 24.63
C ASP A 4 11.74 16.29 23.16
N ASN A 5 12.40 17.21 22.46
CA ASN A 5 12.14 17.42 21.04
C ASN A 5 12.58 16.22 20.21
N SER A 6 13.71 15.62 20.58
CA SER A 6 14.19 14.43 19.90
C SER A 6 13.21 13.26 20.07
N LEU A 7 12.67 13.09 21.26
CA LEU A 7 11.71 12.03 21.52
C LEU A 7 10.44 12.20 20.69
N GLU A 8 9.92 13.43 20.63
CA GLU A 8 8.74 13.70 19.81
C GLU A 8 8.99 13.42 18.35
N GLN A 9 10.16 13.80 17.86
CA GLN A 9 10.53 13.52 16.46
C GLN A 9 10.66 12.03 16.21
N ASP A 10 11.24 11.29 17.16
CA ASP A 10 11.39 9.85 17.03
C ASP A 10 10.04 9.16 17.03
N ILE A 11 9.11 9.59 17.85
CA ILE A 11 7.75 9.04 17.86
C ILE A 11 7.07 9.29 16.53
N GLY A 12 7.22 10.50 15.97
CA GLY A 12 6.67 10.81 14.65
C GLY A 12 7.25 9.96 13.56
N LYS A 13 8.57 9.73 13.60
CA LYS A 13 9.23 8.86 12.63
C LYS A 13 8.78 7.42 12.76
N LEU A 14 8.62 6.93 13.98
CA LEU A 14 8.14 5.57 14.21
C LEU A 14 6.73 5.38 13.66
N SER A 15 5.84 6.34 13.89
CA SER A 15 4.48 6.28 13.34
C SER A 15 4.50 6.22 11.83
N TYR A 16 5.34 7.03 11.21
CA TYR A 16 5.47 7.03 9.76
C TYR A 16 5.97 5.68 9.26
N LEU A 17 7.01 5.13 9.88
CA LEU A 17 7.58 3.85 9.50
C LEU A 17 6.59 2.69 9.70
N LEU A 18 5.79 2.74 10.76
CA LEU A 18 4.80 1.71 11.03
C LEU A 18 3.68 1.71 10.00
N ASN A 19 3.42 2.86 9.38
CA ASN A 19 2.36 2.98 8.40
C ASN A 19 2.85 2.89 6.96
N GLN A 20 4.11 2.52 6.76
CA GLN A 20 4.63 2.29 5.42
C GLN A 20 4.30 0.88 4.95
N ILE A 21 4.15 0.75 3.65
CA ILE A 21 3.92 -0.55 3.04
C ILE A 21 5.20 -1.37 3.13
N LYS A 22 5.12 -2.54 3.76
CA LYS A 22 6.24 -3.46 3.86
C LYS A 22 6.12 -4.60 2.86
N GLU A 23 4.90 -5.03 2.60
CA GLU A 23 4.62 -6.09 1.64
C GLU A 23 3.55 -5.59 0.68
N PRO A 24 3.92 -5.17 -0.51
CA PRO A 24 2.91 -4.71 -1.47
C PRO A 24 2.03 -5.87 -1.93
N ILE A 25 0.75 -5.59 -2.10
CA ILE A 25 -0.18 -6.55 -2.64
C ILE A 25 -0.20 -6.34 -4.16
N VAL A 26 0.22 -7.35 -4.89
CA VAL A 26 0.31 -7.23 -6.35
C VAL A 26 -0.19 -8.50 -7.02
N CYS A 27 -0.51 -8.38 -8.30
CA CYS A 27 -0.89 -9.50 -9.12
C CYS A 27 0.31 -10.43 -9.33
N VAL A 28 0.09 -11.73 -9.18
CA VAL A 28 1.16 -12.72 -9.37
C VAL A 28 1.73 -12.65 -10.78
N LYS A 29 0.87 -12.46 -11.79
CA LYS A 29 1.33 -12.34 -13.16
C LYS A 29 2.17 -11.09 -13.37
N CYS A 30 1.79 -9.97 -12.77
CA CYS A 30 2.60 -8.77 -12.85
C CYS A 30 3.96 -8.97 -12.18
N SER A 31 3.97 -9.64 -11.04
CA SER A 31 5.21 -9.94 -10.32
C SER A 31 6.12 -10.81 -11.17
N ASP A 32 5.59 -11.87 -11.77
CA ASP A 32 6.38 -12.75 -12.63
C ASP A 32 6.93 -12.01 -13.83
N GLU A 33 6.12 -11.19 -14.49
CA GLU A 33 6.56 -10.42 -15.65
C GLU A 33 7.65 -9.43 -15.29
N PHE A 34 7.52 -8.79 -14.14
CA PHE A 34 8.54 -7.85 -13.69
C PHE A 34 9.83 -8.58 -13.33
N MET A 35 9.75 -9.68 -12.61
CA MET A 35 10.93 -10.43 -12.18
C MET A 35 11.66 -11.10 -13.34
N THR A 36 10.95 -11.42 -14.42
CA THR A 36 11.57 -12.02 -15.60
C THR A 36 12.06 -10.98 -16.62
N GLY A 37 11.96 -9.71 -16.29
CA GLY A 37 12.49 -8.65 -17.15
C GLY A 37 11.66 -8.33 -18.38
N GLN A 38 10.38 -8.63 -18.34
CA GLN A 38 9.47 -8.36 -19.46
C GLN A 38 9.02 -6.90 -19.53
N THR A 39 9.54 -6.06 -18.66
CA THR A 39 9.18 -4.65 -18.61
C THR A 39 10.39 -3.81 -18.24
N ASP A 40 10.37 -2.56 -18.69
CA ASP A 40 11.39 -1.57 -18.33
C ASP A 40 11.01 -0.78 -17.08
N ALA A 41 9.90 -1.11 -16.44
CA ALA A 41 9.47 -0.42 -15.23
C ALA A 41 10.54 -0.51 -14.14
N LYS A 42 10.71 0.57 -13.39
CA LYS A 42 11.76 0.65 -12.37
C LYS A 42 11.41 -0.14 -11.13
N SER A 43 10.14 -0.34 -10.86
CA SER A 43 9.69 -1.07 -9.68
C SER A 43 8.42 -1.83 -10.01
N LEU A 44 8.11 -2.82 -9.18
CA LEU A 44 6.88 -3.58 -9.33
C LEU A 44 5.66 -2.69 -9.14
N GLN A 45 5.73 -1.73 -8.24
CA GLN A 45 4.65 -0.78 -8.00
C GLN A 45 4.39 0.10 -9.22
N ASP A 46 5.42 0.45 -9.96
CA ASP A 46 5.27 1.21 -11.20
C ASP A 46 4.65 0.37 -12.30
N TYR A 47 4.95 -0.91 -12.32
CA TYR A 47 4.47 -1.81 -13.34
C TYR A 47 3.01 -2.24 -13.11
N SER A 48 2.67 -2.57 -11.88
CA SER A 48 1.35 -3.10 -11.58
C SER A 48 0.30 -1.99 -11.54
N ARG A 49 -0.87 -2.29 -12.05
CA ARG A 49 -2.02 -1.38 -12.03
C ARG A 49 -3.15 -2.06 -11.31
N ILE A 50 -3.54 -1.48 -10.19
CA ILE A 50 -4.50 -2.11 -9.29
C ILE A 50 -5.69 -1.20 -9.07
N ASP A 51 -6.88 -1.76 -9.23
CA ASP A 51 -8.11 -1.14 -8.78
C ASP A 51 -8.43 -1.62 -7.39
N VAL A 52 -8.71 -0.68 -6.49
CA VAL A 52 -9.07 -1.00 -5.11
C VAL A 52 -10.40 -0.34 -4.81
N GLY A 53 -11.29 -1.10 -4.22
CA GLY A 53 -12.58 -0.55 -3.85
C GLY A 53 -13.23 -1.30 -2.71
N PHE A 54 -14.23 -0.66 -2.13
CA PHE A 54 -15.02 -1.29 -1.07
C PHE A 54 -16.08 -2.19 -1.68
N THR A 55 -16.30 -3.32 -1.04
CA THR A 55 -17.47 -4.17 -1.30
C THR A 55 -18.38 -4.12 -0.08
N GLU A 56 -19.51 -4.81 -0.17
CA GLU A 56 -20.40 -4.90 0.99
C GLU A 56 -19.73 -5.59 2.17
N ARG A 57 -18.70 -6.38 1.92
CA ARG A 57 -18.06 -7.19 2.96
C ARG A 57 -16.64 -6.76 3.29
N GLY A 58 -16.02 -5.88 2.49
CA GLY A 58 -14.66 -5.48 2.75
C GLY A 58 -14.05 -4.69 1.63
N ILE A 59 -12.86 -5.12 1.22
CA ILE A 59 -12.09 -4.45 0.17
C ILE A 59 -11.68 -5.48 -0.87
N GLN A 60 -11.79 -5.09 -2.13
CA GLN A 60 -11.43 -5.95 -3.25
C GLN A 60 -10.36 -5.27 -4.10
N LEU A 61 -9.38 -6.05 -4.51
CA LEU A 61 -8.28 -5.59 -5.36
C LEU A 61 -8.29 -6.36 -6.68
N TRP A 62 -8.22 -5.62 -7.78
CA TRP A 62 -8.19 -6.20 -9.12
C TRP A 62 -6.97 -5.72 -9.87
N CYS A 63 -6.37 -6.60 -10.67
CA CYS A 63 -5.33 -6.21 -11.60
C CYS A 63 -5.97 -5.70 -12.89
N GLN A 64 -5.70 -4.45 -13.24
CA GLN A 64 -6.24 -3.87 -14.46
C GLN A 64 -5.61 -4.49 -15.70
N SER A 65 -4.33 -4.77 -15.67
CA SER A 65 -3.60 -5.29 -16.83
C SER A 65 -4.02 -6.69 -17.18
N HIS A 66 -4.19 -7.55 -16.19
CA HIS A 66 -4.54 -8.96 -16.42
C HIS A 66 -6.01 -9.25 -16.20
N GLN A 67 -6.76 -8.26 -15.71
CA GLN A 67 -8.19 -8.36 -15.45
C GLN A 67 -8.54 -9.54 -14.56
N ILE A 68 -7.75 -9.74 -13.52
CA ILE A 68 -7.99 -10.80 -12.55
C ILE A 68 -8.11 -10.21 -11.15
N ASN A 69 -8.85 -10.89 -10.32
CA ASN A 69 -8.98 -10.54 -8.91
C ASN A 69 -7.70 -10.94 -8.18
N ILE A 70 -7.10 -9.99 -7.48
CA ILE A 70 -5.90 -10.27 -6.69
C ILE A 70 -6.31 -10.84 -5.34
N CYS A 71 -7.22 -10.17 -4.65
CA CYS A 71 -7.69 -10.65 -3.36
C CYS A 71 -8.96 -9.89 -2.96
N HIS A 72 -9.67 -10.47 -2.01
CA HIS A 72 -10.79 -9.83 -1.35
C HIS A 72 -10.58 -9.96 0.15
N ILE A 73 -10.47 -8.83 0.82
CA ILE A 73 -10.30 -8.79 2.26
C ILE A 73 -11.67 -8.63 2.89
N ASN A 74 -12.11 -9.67 3.59
CA ASN A 74 -13.43 -9.71 4.20
C ASN A 74 -13.33 -9.27 5.66
N PHE A 75 -14.12 -8.27 6.05
CA PHE A 75 -14.10 -7.75 7.40
C PHE A 75 -15.13 -8.43 8.31
N ASN A 76 -15.80 -9.47 7.83
CA ASN A 76 -16.77 -10.25 8.60
C ASN A 76 -17.91 -9.37 9.17
N GLY A 77 -18.35 -8.40 8.38
CA GLY A 77 -19.43 -7.51 8.79
C GLY A 77 -19.00 -6.37 9.68
N GLN A 78 -17.74 -6.31 10.07
CA GLN A 78 -17.22 -5.21 10.87
C GLN A 78 -16.79 -4.07 9.96
N LYS A 79 -17.20 -2.86 10.28
CA LYS A 79 -16.77 -1.69 9.52
C LYS A 79 -15.47 -1.16 10.12
N PRO A 80 -14.37 -1.22 9.40
CA PRO A 80 -13.14 -0.63 9.90
C PRO A 80 -13.23 0.88 9.91
N GLU A 81 -12.46 1.49 10.77
CA GLU A 81 -12.29 2.93 10.76
C GLU A 81 -11.41 3.31 9.58
N VAL A 82 -11.90 4.21 8.74
CA VAL A 82 -11.20 4.60 7.53
C VAL A 82 -10.76 6.06 7.66
N ASP A 83 -9.49 6.29 7.38
CA ASP A 83 -8.90 7.63 7.43
C ASP A 83 -8.72 8.13 6.00
N PHE A 84 -9.54 9.10 5.61
CA PHE A 84 -9.50 9.67 4.27
C PHE A 84 -8.75 11.00 4.20
N ARG A 85 -7.91 11.29 5.16
CA ARG A 85 -7.21 12.57 5.18
C ARG A 85 -6.24 12.77 4.02
N CYS A 86 -5.95 11.71 3.28
CA CYS A 86 -5.05 11.79 2.13
C CYS A 86 -3.70 12.39 2.51
N LEU A 87 -3.06 11.80 3.49
CA LEU A 87 -1.78 12.30 3.99
C LEU A 87 -0.72 12.22 2.90
N GLU A 88 -0.03 13.32 2.70
CA GLU A 88 1.06 13.36 1.74
C GLU A 88 2.30 12.74 2.36
N LYS A 89 3.05 12.04 1.50
CA LYS A 89 4.34 11.51 1.91
C LYS A 89 5.30 12.67 2.01
N LYS A 90 5.71 13.01 3.23
CA LYS A 90 6.67 14.08 3.42
C LYS A 90 8.05 13.64 2.97
N GLU A 91 8.64 14.45 2.12
CA GLU A 91 10.03 14.23 1.77
C GLU A 91 10.90 14.55 2.97
N ILE A 92 11.76 13.63 3.29
CA ILE A 92 12.73 13.83 4.35
C ILE A 92 13.94 14.43 3.69
N LYS A 93 14.10 15.72 3.89
CA LYS A 93 15.26 16.43 3.35
C LYS A 93 16.31 16.59 4.41
#